data_a3caf9ef0560bc2f1467cc92cd1bc045
#
_entry.id   a3caf9ef0560bc2f1467cc92cd1bc045
#
_cell.length_a   1.000
_cell.length_b   1.000
_cell.length_c   1.000
_cell.angle_alpha   90.00
_cell.angle_beta   90.00
_cell.angle_gamma   90.00
#
_symmetry.space_group_name_H-M   'P 1'
#
loop_
_entity.id
_entity.type
_entity.pdbx_description
1 polymer ?
#
loop_
_entity_poly.entity_id
_entity_poly.type
_entity_poly.pdbx_seq_one_letter_code
_entity_poly.pdbx_strand_id
1 'polypeptide(L)'
;SKIEQILEKVDWKWLCVGLPTTRFHGDLHFENILDTQTGFIFLDWRQDFAGLTEYGDLYYDLAKLNHGIIISHELIDKNLFDHSVQRNIINFDFLQKNTSIKLEGRFKKFVKEHGYDYRKVQYLTYLIFLNIAALHHYPYSLLLFHLGKFGLWQLVKEDNDDKILDSLINQYN
;
A
#
# COMPACT_ATOMS: atom_id res chain seq x y z
N SER A 1 15.33 -8.28 -9.36
CA SER A 1 15.96 -6.97 -9.09
C SER A 1 16.22 -6.81 -7.60
N LYS A 2 17.28 -6.09 -7.21
CA LYS A 2 17.50 -5.65 -5.83
C LYS A 2 16.50 -4.54 -5.50
N ILE A 3 16.14 -4.39 -4.22
CA ILE A 3 15.14 -3.39 -3.81
C ILE A 3 15.63 -1.96 -4.11
N GLU A 4 16.92 -1.69 -3.93
CA GLU A 4 17.54 -0.40 -4.21
C GLU A 4 17.31 0.02 -5.68
N GLN A 5 17.50 -0.91 -6.62
CA GLN A 5 17.29 -0.68 -8.06
C GLN A 5 15.83 -0.37 -8.41
N ILE A 6 14.87 -0.86 -7.61
CA ILE A 6 13.45 -0.54 -7.79
C ILE A 6 13.18 0.87 -7.25
N LEU A 7 13.69 1.16 -6.04
CA LEU A 7 13.51 2.46 -5.38
C LEU A 7 14.13 3.61 -6.17
N GLU A 8 15.26 3.41 -6.83
CA GLU A 8 15.89 4.40 -7.71
C GLU A 8 15.01 4.82 -8.89
N LYS A 9 14.06 3.97 -9.30
CA LYS A 9 13.16 4.22 -10.43
C LYS A 9 11.84 4.87 -10.02
N VAL A 10 11.57 4.99 -8.73
CA VAL A 10 10.35 5.65 -8.22
C VAL A 10 10.47 7.16 -8.44
N ASP A 11 9.44 7.76 -8.99
CA ASP A 11 9.35 9.22 -9.06
C ASP A 11 9.00 9.80 -7.69
N TRP A 12 10.04 9.97 -6.88
CA TRP A 12 9.90 10.53 -5.53
C TRP A 12 9.37 11.95 -5.54
N LYS A 13 9.70 12.75 -6.57
CA LYS A 13 9.20 14.13 -6.68
C LYS A 13 7.68 14.15 -6.79
N TRP A 14 7.10 13.31 -7.63
CA TRP A 14 5.65 13.16 -7.74
C TRP A 14 5.05 12.52 -6.48
N LEU A 15 5.68 11.46 -5.96
CA LEU A 15 5.14 10.72 -4.81
C LEU A 15 5.07 11.57 -3.54
N CYS A 16 6.07 12.45 -3.30
CA CYS A 16 6.13 13.32 -2.14
C CYS A 16 5.18 14.54 -2.22
N VAL A 17 4.50 14.78 -3.34
CA VAL A 17 3.40 15.76 -3.39
C VAL A 17 2.19 15.13 -2.70
N GLY A 18 2.07 15.38 -1.39
CA GLY A 18 0.98 14.88 -0.56
C GLY A 18 -0.32 15.67 -0.73
N LEU A 19 -1.33 15.25 0.00
CA LEU A 19 -2.59 15.99 0.17
C LEU A 19 -2.76 16.30 1.67
N PRO A 20 -2.30 17.49 2.11
CA PRO A 20 -2.37 17.87 3.52
C PRO A 20 -3.80 17.87 4.05
N THR A 21 -4.00 17.28 5.21
CA THR A 21 -5.30 17.26 5.88
C THR A 21 -5.12 17.42 7.39
N THR A 22 -6.01 18.20 8.02
CA THR A 22 -6.07 18.34 9.47
C THR A 22 -6.82 17.19 10.15
N ARG A 23 -7.47 16.34 9.36
CA ARG A 23 -8.22 15.19 9.84
C ARG A 23 -7.56 13.91 9.33
N PHE A 24 -6.31 13.69 9.70
CA PHE A 24 -5.63 12.45 9.41
C PHE A 24 -5.68 11.51 10.62
N HIS A 25 -5.66 10.24 10.35
CA HIS A 25 -5.61 9.20 11.38
C HIS A 25 -4.16 8.79 11.67
N GLY A 26 -3.34 8.69 10.64
CA GLY A 26 -1.93 8.30 10.70
C GLY A 26 -1.68 6.80 10.83
N ASP A 27 -2.72 6.01 11.16
CA ASP A 27 -2.66 4.55 11.25
C ASP A 27 -4.02 3.92 10.91
N LEU A 28 -4.62 4.35 9.82
CA LEU A 28 -5.96 3.96 9.39
C LEU A 28 -5.97 2.54 8.82
N HIS A 29 -6.28 1.57 9.65
CA HIS A 29 -6.51 0.18 9.26
C HIS A 29 -7.68 -0.42 10.05
N PHE A 30 -8.17 -1.61 9.65
CA PHE A 30 -9.44 -2.13 10.16
C PHE A 30 -9.44 -2.42 11.66
N GLU A 31 -8.32 -2.79 12.26
CA GLU A 31 -8.20 -3.03 13.70
C GLU A 31 -8.39 -1.74 14.52
N ASN A 32 -8.20 -0.58 13.91
CA ASN A 32 -8.42 0.72 14.52
C ASN A 32 -9.82 1.30 14.21
N ILE A 33 -10.73 0.51 13.64
CA ILE A 33 -12.08 0.94 13.29
C ILE A 33 -13.10 0.02 13.95
N LEU A 34 -13.90 0.57 14.85
CA LEU A 34 -15.01 -0.15 15.46
C LEU A 34 -16.30 0.19 14.70
N ASP A 35 -17.00 -0.85 14.25
CA ASP A 35 -18.35 -0.74 13.74
C ASP A 35 -19.35 -0.77 14.90
N THR A 36 -20.16 0.25 15.03
CA THR A 36 -21.16 0.39 16.10
C THR A 36 -22.53 0.63 15.52
N GLN A 37 -23.59 0.49 16.34
CA GLN A 37 -24.96 0.76 15.90
C GLN A 37 -25.19 2.21 15.43
N THR A 38 -24.35 3.15 15.85
CA THR A 38 -24.47 4.58 15.52
C THR A 38 -23.42 5.08 14.52
N GLY A 39 -22.57 4.19 13.98
CA GLY A 39 -21.52 4.52 13.01
C GLY A 39 -20.17 3.97 13.40
N PHE A 40 -19.11 4.50 12.79
CA PHE A 40 -17.76 4.04 13.04
C PHE A 40 -17.06 4.88 14.12
N ILE A 41 -16.31 4.20 14.99
CA ILE A 41 -15.41 4.86 15.96
C ILE A 41 -13.98 4.50 15.52
N PHE A 42 -13.15 5.54 15.41
CA PHE A 42 -11.75 5.40 15.04
C PHE A 42 -10.88 5.47 16.28
N LEU A 43 -10.00 4.49 16.46
CA LEU A 43 -9.12 4.33 17.63
C LEU A 43 -7.67 4.61 17.23
N ASP A 44 -6.84 4.85 18.21
CA ASP A 44 -5.38 4.96 18.09
C ASP A 44 -4.89 5.96 17.03
N TRP A 45 -5.48 7.15 17.05
CA TRP A 45 -5.06 8.27 16.22
C TRP A 45 -3.60 8.66 16.52
N ARG A 46 -2.81 8.84 15.50
CA ARG A 46 -1.45 9.35 15.66
C ARG A 46 -1.47 10.82 16.08
N GLN A 47 -0.60 11.16 17.04
CA GLN A 47 -0.50 12.52 17.58
C GLN A 47 0.30 13.46 16.67
N ASP A 48 1.13 12.88 15.79
CA ASP A 48 1.91 13.62 14.83
C ASP A 48 2.10 12.82 13.54
N PHE A 49 2.44 13.52 12.44
CA PHE A 49 2.83 12.95 11.17
C PHE A 49 4.24 13.44 10.82
N ALA A 50 5.26 12.63 11.09
CA ALA A 50 6.67 13.00 10.92
C ALA A 50 7.06 14.31 11.63
N GLY A 51 6.56 14.53 12.84
CA GLY A 51 6.78 15.72 13.63
C GLY A 51 5.79 16.87 13.36
N LEU A 52 4.88 16.73 12.42
CA LEU A 52 3.79 17.68 12.18
C LEU A 52 2.59 17.30 13.04
N THR A 53 2.14 18.22 13.89
CA THR A 53 1.03 17.99 14.84
C THR A 53 -0.33 18.47 14.32
N GLU A 54 -0.33 19.35 13.32
CA GLU A 54 -1.56 19.96 12.80
C GLU A 54 -2.04 19.33 11.50
N TYR A 55 -1.15 18.70 10.75
CA TYR A 55 -1.41 18.18 9.42
C TYR A 55 -0.80 16.78 9.25
N GLY A 56 -1.52 15.94 8.53
CA GLY A 56 -1.00 14.69 7.97
C GLY A 56 -1.25 14.64 6.47
N ASP A 57 -1.01 13.48 5.88
CA ASP A 57 -1.23 13.26 4.46
C ASP A 57 -2.40 12.28 4.25
N LEU A 58 -3.44 12.72 3.55
CA LEU A 58 -4.60 11.88 3.22
C LEU A 58 -4.20 10.66 2.38
N TYR A 59 -3.22 10.78 1.49
CA TYR A 59 -2.75 9.63 0.72
C TYR A 59 -2.12 8.56 1.59
N TYR A 60 -1.47 8.95 2.68
CA TYR A 60 -0.94 7.99 3.65
C TYR A 60 -2.06 7.20 4.35
N ASP A 61 -3.14 7.88 4.79
CA ASP A 61 -4.30 7.20 5.38
C ASP A 61 -5.01 6.28 4.38
N LEU A 62 -5.18 6.72 3.13
CA LEU A 62 -5.73 5.87 2.07
C LEU A 62 -4.84 4.64 1.81
N ALA A 63 -3.53 4.80 1.84
CA ALA A 63 -2.60 3.69 1.66
C ALA A 63 -2.59 2.73 2.86
N LYS A 64 -2.71 3.23 4.08
CA LYS A 64 -2.87 2.42 5.30
C LYS A 64 -4.16 1.59 5.26
N LEU A 65 -5.26 2.19 4.80
CA LEU A 65 -6.51 1.46 4.61
C LEU A 65 -6.38 0.39 3.52
N ASN A 66 -5.76 0.73 2.38
CA ASN A 66 -5.53 -0.21 1.28
C ASN A 66 -4.65 -1.40 1.70
N HIS A 67 -3.63 -1.16 2.51
CA HIS A 67 -2.80 -2.21 3.09
C HIS A 67 -3.65 -3.23 3.86
N GLY A 68 -4.59 -2.78 4.71
CA GLY A 68 -5.50 -3.64 5.46
C GLY A 68 -6.56 -4.35 4.58
N ILE A 69 -6.86 -3.81 3.39
CA ILE A 69 -7.70 -4.50 2.40
C ILE A 69 -6.95 -5.68 1.78
N ILE A 70 -5.66 -5.50 1.47
CA ILE A 70 -4.83 -6.53 0.83
C ILE A 70 -4.51 -7.66 1.81
N ILE A 71 -4.04 -7.35 3.01
CA ILE A 71 -3.68 -8.34 4.04
C ILE A 71 -4.65 -8.28 5.21
N SER A 72 -5.23 -9.44 5.54
CA SER A 72 -6.06 -9.63 6.73
C SER A 72 -5.20 -10.17 7.87
N HIS A 73 -5.01 -9.40 8.95
CA HIS A 73 -4.29 -9.84 10.13
C HIS A 73 -4.92 -11.10 10.74
N GLU A 74 -6.25 -11.22 10.74
CA GLU A 74 -6.92 -12.44 11.20
C GLU A 74 -6.46 -13.71 10.47
N LEU A 75 -6.22 -13.63 9.16
CA LEU A 75 -5.74 -14.77 8.39
C LEU A 75 -4.25 -15.03 8.61
N ILE A 76 -3.46 -13.97 8.82
CA ILE A 76 -2.05 -14.08 9.18
C ILE A 76 -1.88 -14.74 10.56
N ASP A 77 -2.67 -14.36 11.56
CA ASP A 77 -2.64 -14.94 12.91
C ASP A 77 -3.00 -16.42 12.90
N LYS A 78 -3.79 -16.85 11.92
CA LYS A 78 -4.10 -18.27 11.67
C LYS A 78 -3.04 -19.00 10.84
N ASN A 79 -1.91 -18.35 10.54
CA ASN A 79 -0.83 -18.86 9.67
C ASN A 79 -1.33 -19.27 8.26
N LEU A 80 -2.33 -18.55 7.71
CA LEU A 80 -2.87 -18.83 6.39
C LEU A 80 -2.10 -18.06 5.30
N PHE A 81 -0.80 -18.20 5.32
CA PHE A 81 0.13 -17.69 4.32
C PHE A 81 1.31 -18.64 4.17
N ASP A 82 2.00 -18.56 3.04
CA ASP A 82 3.23 -19.31 2.77
C ASP A 82 4.34 -18.37 2.29
N HIS A 83 5.56 -18.70 2.66
CA HIS A 83 6.74 -18.04 2.19
C HIS A 83 7.90 -19.03 2.15
N SER A 84 8.46 -19.24 0.97
CA SER A 84 9.62 -20.11 0.79
C SER A 84 10.64 -19.53 -0.16
N VAL A 85 11.90 -19.85 0.09
CA VAL A 85 13.03 -19.49 -0.77
C VAL A 85 13.74 -20.77 -1.18
N GLN A 86 13.73 -21.09 -2.47
CA GLN A 86 14.41 -22.24 -3.02
C GLN A 86 15.42 -21.77 -4.08
N ARG A 87 16.71 -21.93 -3.82
CA ARG A 87 17.79 -21.41 -4.68
C ARG A 87 17.65 -19.89 -4.83
N ASN A 88 17.28 -19.39 -6.00
CA ASN A 88 17.05 -17.96 -6.28
C ASN A 88 15.58 -17.62 -6.56
N ILE A 89 14.69 -18.55 -6.27
CA ILE A 89 13.24 -18.39 -6.47
C ILE A 89 12.60 -18.14 -5.13
N ILE A 90 11.84 -17.07 -5.05
CA ILE A 90 11.03 -16.70 -3.89
C ILE A 90 9.58 -16.99 -4.26
N ASN A 91 8.95 -17.86 -3.49
CA ASN A 91 7.53 -18.10 -3.56
C ASN A 91 6.87 -17.55 -2.29
N PHE A 92 5.80 -16.81 -2.47
CA PHE A 92 4.96 -16.37 -1.36
C PHE A 92 3.50 -16.37 -1.80
N ASP A 93 2.63 -16.70 -0.87
CA ASP A 93 1.18 -16.69 -1.09
C ASP A 93 0.48 -16.40 0.24
N PHE A 94 -0.73 -15.89 0.17
CA PHE A 94 -1.55 -15.63 1.35
C PHE A 94 -3.03 -15.64 0.98
N LEU A 95 -3.85 -16.09 1.91
CA LEU A 95 -5.29 -16.11 1.69
C LEU A 95 -5.88 -14.70 1.82
N GLN A 96 -6.78 -14.39 0.92
CA GLN A 96 -7.62 -13.20 0.98
C GLN A 96 -9.09 -13.61 1.20
N LYS A 97 -9.80 -12.82 2.00
CA LYS A 97 -11.25 -12.98 2.12
C LYS A 97 -11.93 -12.53 0.82
N ASN A 98 -12.97 -13.23 0.38
CA ASN A 98 -13.78 -12.81 -0.78
C ASN A 98 -14.36 -11.39 -0.61
N THR A 99 -14.63 -10.99 0.62
CA THR A 99 -15.05 -9.61 0.96
C THR A 99 -13.95 -8.60 0.69
N SER A 100 -12.68 -8.93 0.98
CA SER A 100 -11.52 -8.06 0.73
C SER A 100 -11.30 -7.85 -0.76
N ILE A 101 -11.40 -8.89 -1.58
CA ILE A 101 -11.28 -8.79 -3.04
C ILE A 101 -12.36 -7.85 -3.62
N LYS A 102 -13.61 -7.99 -3.15
CA LYS A 102 -14.70 -7.09 -3.56
C LYS A 102 -14.49 -5.66 -3.06
N LEU A 103 -13.95 -5.52 -1.86
CA LEU A 103 -13.68 -4.21 -1.25
C LEU A 103 -12.55 -3.48 -1.97
N GLU A 104 -11.53 -4.17 -2.45
CA GLU A 104 -10.44 -3.58 -3.23
C GLU A 104 -10.97 -2.86 -4.48
N GLY A 105 -11.86 -3.50 -5.24
CA GLY A 105 -12.49 -2.87 -6.40
C GLY A 105 -13.34 -1.65 -6.04
N ARG A 106 -14.08 -1.71 -4.94
CA ARG A 106 -14.88 -0.58 -4.42
C ARG A 106 -13.99 0.56 -3.93
N PHE A 107 -12.91 0.24 -3.23
CA PHE A 107 -11.95 1.21 -2.73
C PHE A 107 -11.26 1.95 -3.88
N LYS A 108 -10.78 1.21 -4.89
CA LYS A 108 -10.21 1.81 -6.11
C LYS A 108 -11.19 2.77 -6.79
N LYS A 109 -12.45 2.36 -6.91
CA LYS A 109 -13.52 3.20 -7.47
C LYS A 109 -13.72 4.46 -6.63
N PHE A 110 -13.86 4.33 -5.32
CA PHE A 110 -14.00 5.44 -4.38
C PHE A 110 -12.86 6.46 -4.52
N VAL A 111 -11.61 6.00 -4.49
CA VAL A 111 -10.42 6.87 -4.62
C VAL A 111 -10.48 7.69 -5.91
N LYS A 112 -10.81 7.04 -7.04
CA LYS A 112 -10.91 7.71 -8.35
C LYS A 112 -12.08 8.67 -8.45
N GLU A 113 -13.26 8.30 -7.96
CA GLU A 113 -14.48 9.13 -8.01
C GLU A 113 -14.35 10.40 -7.17
N HIS A 114 -13.52 10.38 -6.13
CA HIS A 114 -13.21 11.55 -5.31
C HIS A 114 -12.01 12.37 -5.84
N GLY A 115 -11.51 12.04 -7.03
CA GLY A 115 -10.43 12.78 -7.67
C GLY A 115 -9.04 12.51 -7.07
N TYR A 116 -8.90 11.45 -6.28
CA TYR A 116 -7.60 11.07 -5.70
C TYR A 116 -6.80 10.19 -6.68
N ASP A 117 -5.49 10.32 -6.61
CA ASP A 117 -4.56 9.54 -7.41
C ASP A 117 -4.39 8.12 -6.83
N TYR A 118 -5.09 7.15 -7.42
CA TYR A 118 -5.00 5.75 -6.97
C TYR A 118 -3.60 5.16 -7.18
N ARG A 119 -2.86 5.63 -8.20
CA ARG A 119 -1.48 5.17 -8.43
C ARG A 119 -0.57 5.53 -7.26
N LYS A 120 -0.73 6.73 -6.74
CA LYS A 120 -0.01 7.19 -5.53
C LYS A 120 -0.36 6.34 -4.32
N VAL A 121 -1.64 6.04 -4.11
CA VAL A 121 -2.08 5.13 -3.04
C VAL A 121 -1.40 3.77 -3.16
N GLN A 122 -1.31 3.19 -4.37
CA GLN A 122 -0.65 1.90 -4.58
C GLN A 122 0.84 1.95 -4.22
N TYR A 123 1.59 2.96 -4.69
CA TYR A 123 3.00 3.13 -4.33
C TYR A 123 3.20 3.23 -2.82
N LEU A 124 2.43 4.08 -2.16
CA LEU A 124 2.50 4.23 -0.69
C LEU A 124 2.13 2.95 0.04
N THR A 125 1.13 2.20 -0.44
CA THR A 125 0.76 0.90 0.13
C THR A 125 1.93 -0.09 0.13
N TYR A 126 2.64 -0.22 -1.00
CA TYR A 126 3.76 -1.14 -1.08
C TYR A 126 4.99 -0.66 -0.31
N LEU A 127 5.20 0.65 -0.19
CA LEU A 127 6.21 1.23 0.70
C LEU A 127 5.87 0.98 2.18
N ILE A 128 4.59 1.02 2.56
CA ILE A 128 4.13 0.66 3.92
C ILE A 128 4.46 -0.81 4.19
N PHE A 129 4.20 -1.75 3.27
CA PHE A 129 4.58 -3.15 3.47
C PHE A 129 6.09 -3.32 3.70
N LEU A 130 6.94 -2.61 2.96
CA LEU A 130 8.39 -2.64 3.19
C LEU A 130 8.76 -2.08 4.57
N ASN A 131 8.14 -0.98 4.96
CA ASN A 131 8.44 -0.32 6.24
C ASN A 131 8.04 -1.18 7.43
N ILE A 132 6.84 -1.77 7.40
CA ILE A 132 6.33 -2.58 8.52
C ILE A 132 6.96 -3.99 8.57
N ALA A 133 7.58 -4.45 7.49
CA ALA A 133 8.23 -5.77 7.45
C ALA A 133 9.24 -5.96 8.59
N ALA A 134 9.99 -4.92 8.94
CA ALA A 134 10.96 -4.95 10.03
C ALA A 134 10.33 -4.97 11.43
N LEU A 135 9.03 -4.67 11.55
CA LEU A 135 8.31 -4.61 12.82
C LEU A 135 7.60 -5.94 13.16
N HIS A 136 7.57 -6.87 12.22
CA HIS A 136 6.87 -8.13 12.37
C HIS A 136 7.81 -9.32 12.51
N HIS A 137 7.29 -10.41 13.12
CA HIS A 137 8.03 -11.64 13.34
C HIS A 137 8.22 -12.45 12.05
N TYR A 138 9.26 -13.29 12.05
CA TYR A 138 9.46 -14.31 11.01
C TYR A 138 8.37 -15.40 11.11
N PRO A 139 7.82 -15.94 10.00
CA PRO A 139 8.16 -15.62 8.61
C PRO A 139 7.31 -14.51 7.98
N TYR A 140 6.37 -13.92 8.71
CA TYR A 140 5.47 -12.87 8.22
C TYR A 140 6.23 -11.62 7.73
N SER A 141 7.31 -11.26 8.41
CA SER A 141 8.21 -10.18 7.95
C SER A 141 8.73 -10.37 6.52
N LEU A 142 9.04 -11.61 6.12
CA LEU A 142 9.50 -11.92 4.77
C LEU A 142 8.37 -11.84 3.75
N LEU A 143 7.16 -12.28 4.09
CA LEU A 143 5.97 -12.10 3.26
C LEU A 143 5.76 -10.61 2.95
N LEU A 144 5.73 -9.76 3.98
CA LEU A 144 5.53 -8.31 3.83
C LEU A 144 6.61 -7.67 2.96
N PHE A 145 7.89 -8.02 3.21
CA PHE A 145 9.01 -7.51 2.42
C PHE A 145 8.89 -7.89 0.93
N HIS A 146 8.60 -9.14 0.64
CA HIS A 146 8.51 -9.60 -0.75
C HIS A 146 7.25 -9.11 -1.45
N LEU A 147 6.14 -8.99 -0.75
CA LEU A 147 4.91 -8.39 -1.27
C LEU A 147 5.13 -6.91 -1.63
N GLY A 148 5.72 -6.14 -0.71
CA GLY A 148 6.05 -4.73 -0.97
C GLY A 148 7.03 -4.56 -2.14
N LYS A 149 8.09 -5.36 -2.15
CA LYS A 149 9.09 -5.35 -3.22
C LYS A 149 8.50 -5.72 -4.59
N PHE A 150 7.67 -6.78 -4.65
CA PHE A 150 7.06 -7.25 -5.87
C PHE A 150 6.05 -6.24 -6.43
N GLY A 151 5.20 -5.68 -5.56
CA GLY A 151 4.24 -4.67 -5.95
C GLY A 151 4.91 -3.40 -6.48
N LEU A 152 5.94 -2.89 -5.81
CA LEU A 152 6.71 -1.75 -6.33
C LEU A 152 7.37 -2.06 -7.68
N TRP A 153 7.93 -3.25 -7.83
CA TRP A 153 8.53 -3.66 -9.10
C TRP A 153 7.50 -3.67 -10.24
N GLN A 154 6.28 -4.17 -9.99
CA GLN A 154 5.20 -4.16 -10.98
C GLN A 154 4.82 -2.74 -11.37
N LEU A 155 4.59 -1.85 -10.38
CA LEU A 155 4.22 -0.46 -10.62
C LEU A 155 5.28 0.28 -11.45
N VAL A 156 6.56 0.14 -11.06
CA VAL A 156 7.68 0.78 -11.79
C VAL A 156 7.79 0.25 -13.22
N LYS A 157 7.55 -1.05 -13.42
CA LYS A 157 7.57 -1.65 -14.76
C LYS A 157 6.45 -1.08 -15.64
N GLU A 158 5.21 -1.06 -15.13
CA GLU A 158 4.05 -0.51 -15.84
C GLU A 158 4.28 0.96 -16.22
N ASP A 159 4.74 1.80 -15.28
CA ASP A 159 5.01 3.22 -15.54
C ASP A 159 6.11 3.45 -16.59
N ASN A 160 7.09 2.55 -16.70
CA ASN A 160 8.10 2.63 -17.74
C ASN A 160 7.56 2.19 -19.11
N ASP A 161 6.75 1.14 -19.14
CA ASP A 161 6.11 0.65 -20.37
C ASP A 161 5.17 1.71 -20.94
N ASP A 162 4.39 2.41 -20.12
CA ASP A 162 3.52 3.53 -20.51
C ASP A 162 4.34 4.71 -21.09
N LYS A 163 5.44 5.10 -20.44
CA LYS A 163 6.33 6.17 -20.96
C LYS A 163 6.93 5.84 -22.32
N ILE A 164 7.30 4.57 -22.55
CA ILE A 164 7.81 4.12 -23.84
C ILE A 164 6.71 4.23 -24.90
N LEU A 165 5.50 3.78 -24.58
CA LEU A 165 4.35 3.84 -25.49
C LEU A 165 4.04 5.30 -25.87
N ASP A 166 3.96 6.21 -24.90
CA ASP A 166 3.72 7.63 -25.13
C ASP A 166 4.80 8.27 -26.01
N SER A 167 6.07 7.90 -25.79
CA SER A 167 7.17 8.41 -26.61
C SER A 167 7.08 7.96 -28.07
N LEU A 168 6.66 6.73 -28.30
CA LEU A 168 6.44 6.19 -29.67
C LEU A 168 5.27 6.89 -30.36
N ILE A 169 4.13 7.08 -29.67
CA ILE A 169 2.98 7.79 -30.23
C ILE A 169 3.34 9.22 -30.63
N ASN A 170 4.12 9.92 -29.81
CA ASN A 170 4.56 11.30 -30.09
C ASN A 170 5.58 11.41 -31.23
N GLN A 171 6.25 10.33 -31.65
CA GLN A 171 7.14 10.31 -32.80
C GLN A 171 6.40 10.14 -34.13
N TYR A 172 5.17 9.63 -34.11
CA TYR A 172 4.35 9.37 -35.30
C TYR A 172 3.24 10.42 -35.52
N ASN A 173 3.13 11.42 -34.65
CA ASN A 173 2.25 12.60 -34.80
C ASN A 173 3.06 13.84 -35.13
#